data_c72c755d1a7b8e78150dca83ca3e5567
#
_entry.id   c72c755d1a7b8e78150dca83ca3e5567
#
_cell.length_a   1.000
_cell.length_b   1.000
_cell.length_c   1.000
_cell.angle_alpha   90.00
_cell.angle_beta   90.00
_cell.angle_gamma   90.00
#
_symmetry.space_group_name_H-M   'P 1'
#
loop_
_entity.id
_entity.type
_entity.pdbx_description
1 polymer ?
#
loop_
_entity_poly.entity_id
_entity_poly.type
_entity_poly.pdbx_seq_one_letter_code
_entity_poly.pdbx_strand_id
1 'polypeptide(L)'
;MRKGFTDFGFKRVEGSEKSGLVRNVFTSVASRYDVMNDIMSGGVHRLWKNWMLDWLAPRPGQDLIDVAGGTGDIAFEFIKRAKGSANATIVDLTESMVNEGKKRSSKLGSGYAVQWVCGDAMLLPFASNSFDVYTISFGIRNVTDIGIALSEAYRVLRPGGRLMILEFSRVDNDILSWFYDKYSFGVIPFMGDVIAGDRKSYQYLVESIRKFPDQEDFLEMIKDIGFNQVKFRNLSFGVAALHSAWKI
;
A
#
# COMPACT_ATOMS: atom_id res chain seq x y z
N MET A 1 -14.75 7.10 20.54
CA MET A 1 -14.69 6.58 19.16
C MET A 1 -16.02 6.86 18.48
N ARG A 2 -16.06 7.67 17.41
CA ARG A 2 -17.29 7.86 16.64
C ARG A 2 -17.64 6.52 15.98
N LYS A 3 -18.83 5.99 16.26
CA LYS A 3 -19.42 4.88 15.50
C LYS A 3 -19.69 5.38 14.09
N GLY A 4 -18.70 5.28 13.22
CA GLY A 4 -18.79 5.65 11.81
C GLY A 4 -18.87 4.41 10.95
N PHE A 5 -19.72 4.45 9.93
CA PHE A 5 -19.74 3.43 8.89
C PHE A 5 -18.63 3.72 7.88
N THR A 6 -18.02 2.66 7.36
CA THR A 6 -17.00 2.71 6.30
C THR A 6 -17.31 1.66 5.22
N ASP A 7 -16.65 1.75 4.08
CA ASP A 7 -16.85 0.81 2.99
C ASP A 7 -15.90 -0.40 3.12
N PHE A 8 -16.45 -1.59 2.98
CA PHE A 8 -15.72 -2.84 2.76
C PHE A 8 -16.16 -3.41 1.41
N GLY A 9 -15.42 -3.07 0.36
CA GLY A 9 -15.90 -3.22 -1.01
C GLY A 9 -17.17 -2.40 -1.22
N PHE A 10 -18.21 -3.00 -1.77
CA PHE A 10 -19.51 -2.35 -1.93
C PHE A 10 -20.43 -2.45 -0.70
N LYS A 11 -20.00 -3.15 0.34
CA LYS A 11 -20.75 -3.26 1.58
C LYS A 11 -20.37 -2.13 2.53
N ARG A 12 -21.38 -1.60 3.23
CA ARG A 12 -21.19 -0.64 4.30
C ARG A 12 -21.15 -1.37 5.64
N VAL A 13 -20.05 -1.22 6.39
CA VAL A 13 -19.79 -1.92 7.66
C VAL A 13 -19.44 -0.90 8.76
N GLU A 14 -19.51 -1.31 10.02
CA GLU A 14 -18.99 -0.48 11.10
C GLU A 14 -17.46 -0.35 11.02
N GLY A 15 -16.92 0.83 11.31
CA GLY A 15 -15.47 1.08 11.26
C GLY A 15 -14.67 0.13 12.17
N SER A 16 -15.27 -0.29 13.29
CA SER A 16 -14.69 -1.28 14.21
C SER A 16 -14.55 -2.69 13.61
N GLU A 17 -15.38 -3.04 12.63
CA GLU A 17 -15.38 -4.35 11.98
C GLU A 17 -14.43 -4.42 10.77
N LYS A 18 -14.22 -3.28 10.06
CA LYS A 18 -13.47 -3.26 8.80
C LYS A 18 -12.06 -3.83 8.95
N SER A 19 -11.32 -3.43 9.97
CA SER A 19 -9.95 -3.91 10.19
C SER A 19 -9.88 -5.43 10.38
N GLY A 20 -10.86 -6.02 11.06
CA GLY A 20 -10.99 -7.47 11.21
C GLY A 20 -11.29 -8.18 9.88
N LEU A 21 -12.22 -7.63 9.09
CA LEU A 21 -12.57 -8.16 7.77
C LEU A 21 -11.38 -8.10 6.81
N VAL A 22 -10.68 -6.96 6.76
CA VAL A 22 -9.46 -6.77 5.96
C VAL A 22 -8.38 -7.77 6.37
N ARG A 23 -8.14 -7.92 7.70
CA ARG A 23 -7.18 -8.90 8.20
C ARG A 23 -7.51 -10.31 7.73
N ASN A 24 -8.78 -10.71 7.75
CA ASN A 24 -9.20 -12.04 7.28
C ASN A 24 -8.90 -12.24 5.80
N VAL A 25 -9.19 -11.23 4.94
CA VAL A 25 -8.85 -11.26 3.51
C VAL A 25 -7.35 -11.47 3.31
N PHE A 26 -6.49 -10.65 3.97
CA PHE A 26 -5.04 -10.75 3.77
C PHE A 26 -4.42 -11.98 4.43
N THR A 27 -5.02 -12.51 5.50
CA THR A 27 -4.59 -13.80 6.09
C THR A 27 -4.86 -14.95 5.13
N SER A 28 -6.03 -14.97 4.46
CA SER A 28 -6.37 -16.06 3.52
C SER A 28 -5.46 -16.08 2.29
N VAL A 29 -4.99 -14.92 1.83
CA VAL A 29 -4.15 -14.80 0.63
C VAL A 29 -2.65 -14.66 0.93
N ALA A 30 -2.22 -14.62 2.20
CA ALA A 30 -0.84 -14.31 2.57
C ALA A 30 0.21 -15.21 1.88
N SER A 31 -0.03 -16.51 1.79
CA SER A 31 0.86 -17.47 1.12
C SER A 31 0.89 -17.33 -0.41
N ARG A 32 -0.08 -16.64 -0.99
CA ARG A 32 -0.24 -16.43 -2.45
C ARG A 32 -0.34 -14.95 -2.80
N TYR A 33 0.13 -14.08 -1.92
CA TYR A 33 0.02 -12.62 -2.06
C TYR A 33 0.64 -12.10 -3.36
N ASP A 34 1.82 -12.61 -3.73
CA ASP A 34 2.48 -12.23 -4.98
C ASP A 34 1.67 -12.67 -6.21
N VAL A 35 1.08 -13.87 -6.18
CA VAL A 35 0.20 -14.38 -7.25
C VAL A 35 -1.05 -13.51 -7.37
N MET A 36 -1.62 -13.08 -6.26
CA MET A 36 -2.76 -12.17 -6.25
C MET A 36 -2.43 -10.83 -6.92
N ASN A 37 -1.30 -10.23 -6.56
CA ASN A 37 -0.86 -8.99 -7.19
C ASN A 37 -0.54 -9.17 -8.67
N ASP A 38 0.05 -10.30 -9.08
CA ASP A 38 0.29 -10.65 -10.48
C ASP A 38 -1.02 -10.72 -11.26
N ILE A 39 -2.04 -11.38 -10.74
CA ILE A 39 -3.37 -11.47 -11.38
C ILE A 39 -3.99 -10.08 -11.50
N MET A 40 -3.98 -9.28 -10.43
CA MET A 40 -4.62 -7.97 -10.43
C MET A 40 -3.96 -6.95 -11.36
N SER A 41 -2.66 -7.06 -11.55
CA SER A 41 -1.87 -6.08 -12.31
C SER A 41 -1.39 -6.60 -13.67
N GLY A 42 -1.71 -7.85 -14.05
CA GLY A 42 -1.06 -8.50 -15.19
C GLY A 42 0.45 -8.65 -15.02
N GLY A 43 0.95 -8.73 -13.77
CA GLY A 43 2.37 -8.85 -13.44
C GLY A 43 3.17 -7.54 -13.41
N VAL A 44 2.56 -6.41 -13.81
CA VAL A 44 3.30 -5.13 -13.92
C VAL A 44 3.49 -4.40 -12.57
N HIS A 45 2.90 -4.86 -11.48
CA HIS A 45 3.05 -4.22 -10.16
C HIS A 45 4.52 -4.11 -9.71
N ARG A 46 5.39 -5.06 -10.13
CA ARG A 46 6.83 -5.00 -9.83
C ARG A 46 7.51 -3.84 -10.53
N LEU A 47 7.13 -3.54 -11.77
CA LEU A 47 7.62 -2.35 -12.48
C LEU A 47 7.15 -1.06 -11.82
N TRP A 48 5.89 -1.00 -11.37
CA TRP A 48 5.36 0.16 -10.66
C TRP A 48 6.11 0.41 -9.34
N LYS A 49 6.41 -0.64 -8.57
CA LYS A 49 7.23 -0.54 -7.36
C LYS A 49 8.63 -0.01 -7.67
N ASN A 50 9.25 -0.47 -8.76
CA ASN A 50 10.55 0.04 -9.20
C ASN A 50 10.48 1.52 -9.60
N TRP A 51 9.47 1.93 -10.36
CA TRP A 51 9.27 3.35 -10.73
C TRP A 51 9.01 4.24 -9.53
N MET A 52 8.32 3.73 -8.50
CA MET A 52 8.17 4.45 -7.23
C MET A 52 9.54 4.71 -6.59
N LEU A 53 10.38 3.70 -6.52
CA LEU A 53 11.73 3.82 -5.94
C LEU A 53 12.68 4.64 -6.83
N ASP A 54 12.52 4.62 -8.16
CA ASP A 54 13.25 5.51 -9.07
C ASP A 54 12.89 6.98 -8.80
N TRP A 55 11.61 7.26 -8.61
CA TRP A 55 11.16 8.62 -8.28
C TRP A 55 11.52 9.05 -6.86
N LEU A 56 11.52 8.13 -5.91
CA LEU A 56 11.94 8.36 -4.53
C LEU A 56 13.44 8.67 -4.45
N ALA A 57 14.27 7.97 -5.23
CA ALA A 57 15.72 8.05 -5.23
C ALA A 57 16.33 7.81 -3.83
N PRO A 58 16.28 6.59 -3.30
CA PRO A 58 16.80 6.25 -1.96
C PRO A 58 18.26 6.66 -1.77
N ARG A 59 18.59 7.16 -0.57
CA ARG A 59 19.94 7.66 -0.23
C ARG A 59 20.48 6.92 0.99
N PRO A 60 21.82 6.78 1.08
CA PRO A 60 22.46 6.28 2.30
C PRO A 60 22.07 7.09 3.53
N GLY A 61 21.90 6.43 4.66
CA GLY A 61 21.59 7.05 5.95
C GLY A 61 20.10 7.37 6.18
N GLN A 62 19.22 7.11 5.21
CA GLN A 62 17.79 7.34 5.38
C GLN A 62 17.11 6.24 6.21
N ASP A 63 16.14 6.64 7.01
CA ASP A 63 15.22 5.76 7.76
C ASP A 63 13.87 5.70 7.02
N LEU A 64 13.54 4.51 6.51
CA LEU A 64 12.27 4.21 5.85
C LEU A 64 11.27 3.63 6.84
N ILE A 65 10.01 4.06 6.77
CA ILE A 65 8.86 3.29 7.24
C ILE A 65 8.01 2.85 6.03
N ASP A 66 7.83 1.53 5.86
CA ASP A 66 7.01 0.92 4.81
C ASP A 66 5.74 0.34 5.46
N VAL A 67 4.62 1.04 5.31
CA VAL A 67 3.34 0.71 5.96
C VAL A 67 2.48 -0.11 5.02
N ALA A 68 1.77 -1.11 5.54
CA ALA A 68 1.20 -2.21 4.77
C ALA A 68 2.27 -2.86 3.86
N GLY A 69 3.49 -2.97 4.38
CA GLY A 69 4.66 -3.40 3.61
C GLY A 69 4.69 -4.89 3.29
N GLY A 70 3.76 -5.66 3.85
CA GLY A 70 3.57 -7.08 3.54
C GLY A 70 4.84 -7.89 3.76
N THR A 71 5.37 -8.48 2.69
CA THR A 71 6.59 -9.31 2.70
C THR A 71 7.89 -8.52 2.50
N GLY A 72 7.82 -7.18 2.41
CA GLY A 72 8.97 -6.28 2.46
C GLY A 72 9.64 -5.94 1.13
N ASP A 73 8.98 -6.13 0.01
CA ASP A 73 9.55 -5.88 -1.33
C ASP A 73 10.13 -4.47 -1.47
N ILE A 74 9.39 -3.45 -1.02
CA ILE A 74 9.82 -2.04 -1.10
C ILE A 74 11.02 -1.80 -0.19
N ALA A 75 10.94 -2.28 1.04
CA ALA A 75 11.98 -2.07 2.04
C ALA A 75 13.33 -2.69 1.61
N PHE A 76 13.32 -3.92 1.10
CA PHE A 76 14.55 -4.57 0.62
C PHE A 76 15.16 -3.84 -0.58
N GLU A 77 14.35 -3.47 -1.56
CA GLU A 77 14.85 -2.77 -2.74
C GLU A 77 15.30 -1.33 -2.38
N PHE A 78 14.63 -0.68 -1.41
CA PHE A 78 15.05 0.63 -0.87
C PHE A 78 16.45 0.55 -0.27
N ILE A 79 16.70 -0.41 0.64
CA ILE A 79 18.02 -0.58 1.27
C ILE A 79 19.09 -0.88 0.22
N LYS A 80 18.80 -1.75 -0.74
CA LYS A 80 19.71 -2.08 -1.84
C LYS A 80 20.10 -0.83 -2.64
N ARG A 81 19.13 0.01 -3.02
CA ARG A 81 19.37 1.26 -3.77
C ARG A 81 20.11 2.30 -2.94
N ALA A 82 19.92 2.31 -1.62
CA ALA A 82 20.69 3.09 -0.66
C ALA A 82 22.09 2.49 -0.36
N LYS A 83 22.58 1.58 -1.19
CA LYS A 83 23.89 0.91 -1.07
C LYS A 83 24.11 0.17 0.25
N GLY A 84 23.05 -0.35 0.83
CA GLY A 84 23.08 -1.10 2.10
C GLY A 84 23.25 -0.22 3.36
N SER A 85 23.23 1.10 3.23
CA SER A 85 23.46 2.05 4.33
C SER A 85 22.18 2.79 4.73
N ALA A 86 21.04 2.12 4.71
CA ALA A 86 19.75 2.65 5.15
C ALA A 86 19.04 1.65 6.07
N ASN A 87 18.14 2.15 6.92
CA ASN A 87 17.30 1.32 7.76
C ASN A 87 15.89 1.27 7.20
N ALA A 88 15.18 0.18 7.44
CA ALA A 88 13.77 0.07 7.09
C ALA A 88 12.96 -0.54 8.24
N THR A 89 11.83 0.08 8.53
CA THR A 89 10.81 -0.47 9.43
C THR A 89 9.59 -0.83 8.60
N ILE A 90 9.20 -2.10 8.64
CA ILE A 90 8.02 -2.60 7.94
C ILE A 90 6.91 -2.75 8.96
N VAL A 91 5.77 -2.13 8.67
CA VAL A 91 4.55 -2.23 9.47
C VAL A 91 3.46 -2.91 8.63
N ASP A 92 2.86 -3.96 9.16
CA ASP A 92 1.69 -4.59 8.55
C ASP A 92 0.65 -4.95 9.61
N LEU A 93 -0.63 -4.82 9.26
CA LEU A 93 -1.74 -5.16 10.16
C LEU A 93 -1.85 -6.66 10.41
N THR A 94 -1.30 -7.47 9.51
CA THR A 94 -1.46 -8.92 9.46
C THR A 94 -0.20 -9.63 9.93
N GLU A 95 -0.28 -10.31 11.07
CA GLU A 95 0.86 -11.02 11.65
C GLU A 95 1.43 -12.10 10.71
N SER A 96 0.57 -12.77 9.93
CA SER A 96 1.00 -13.77 8.95
C SER A 96 1.88 -13.16 7.86
N MET A 97 1.61 -11.91 7.42
CA MET A 97 2.43 -11.18 6.46
C MET A 97 3.80 -10.81 7.05
N VAL A 98 3.81 -10.31 8.29
CA VAL A 98 5.04 -10.01 9.02
C VAL A 98 5.91 -11.27 9.18
N ASN A 99 5.30 -12.40 9.54
CA ASN A 99 6.01 -13.66 9.72
C ASN A 99 6.57 -14.21 8.40
N GLU A 100 5.84 -14.10 7.30
CA GLU A 100 6.32 -14.48 5.98
C GLU A 100 7.48 -13.59 5.51
N GLY A 101 7.36 -12.28 5.74
CA GLY A 101 8.43 -11.32 5.47
C GLY A 101 9.71 -11.61 6.26
N LYS A 102 9.61 -11.93 7.57
CA LYS A 102 10.75 -12.35 8.40
C LYS A 102 11.45 -13.59 7.84
N LYS A 103 10.69 -14.61 7.42
CA LYS A 103 11.23 -15.82 6.79
C LYS A 103 11.98 -15.49 5.49
N ARG A 104 11.43 -14.57 4.69
CA ARG A 104 12.08 -14.10 3.46
C ARG A 104 13.36 -13.33 3.76
N SER A 105 13.33 -12.41 4.74
CA SER A 105 14.50 -11.65 5.18
C SER A 105 15.66 -12.57 5.60
N SER A 106 15.38 -13.63 6.34
CA SER A 106 16.41 -14.58 6.79
C SER A 106 17.14 -15.30 5.64
N LYS A 107 16.47 -15.46 4.48
CA LYS A 107 17.05 -16.05 3.26
C LYS A 107 17.92 -15.08 2.47
N LEU A 108 17.71 -13.76 2.62
CA LEU A 108 18.45 -12.72 1.92
C LEU A 108 19.82 -12.38 2.56
N GLY A 109 20.08 -12.92 3.76
CA GLY A 109 21.33 -12.70 4.49
C GLY A 109 21.31 -11.49 5.42
N SER A 110 22.37 -11.33 6.22
CA SER A 110 22.47 -10.34 7.31
C SER A 110 22.69 -8.88 6.87
N GLY A 111 22.64 -8.59 5.56
CA GLY A 111 22.93 -7.26 5.02
C GLY A 111 21.79 -6.24 5.11
N TYR A 112 20.64 -6.62 5.66
CA TYR A 112 19.46 -5.73 5.70
C TYR A 112 19.06 -5.40 7.13
N ALA A 113 19.21 -4.14 7.53
CA ALA A 113 18.72 -3.62 8.80
C ALA A 113 17.20 -3.37 8.72
N VAL A 114 16.40 -4.43 8.88
CA VAL A 114 14.92 -4.37 8.79
C VAL A 114 14.28 -4.69 10.12
N GLN A 115 13.45 -3.76 10.60
CA GLN A 115 12.56 -3.96 11.74
C GLN A 115 11.16 -4.35 11.26
N TRP A 116 10.53 -5.33 11.92
CA TRP A 116 9.20 -5.82 11.60
C TRP A 116 8.23 -5.54 12.74
N VAL A 117 7.14 -4.85 12.47
CA VAL A 117 6.13 -4.46 13.44
C VAL A 117 4.74 -4.88 12.95
N CYS A 118 3.98 -5.55 13.81
CA CYS A 118 2.55 -5.75 13.57
C CYS A 118 1.82 -4.52 14.11
N GLY A 119 1.13 -3.76 13.23
CA GLY A 119 0.53 -2.48 13.63
C GLY A 119 -0.48 -1.96 12.62
N ASP A 120 -1.30 -1.01 13.08
CA ASP A 120 -2.30 -0.32 12.28
C ASP A 120 -1.72 0.99 11.73
N ALA A 121 -1.94 1.24 10.43
CA ALA A 121 -1.55 2.49 9.76
C ALA A 121 -2.18 3.74 10.39
N MET A 122 -3.33 3.58 11.08
CA MET A 122 -4.03 4.66 11.77
C MET A 122 -3.53 4.92 13.20
N LEU A 123 -2.62 4.08 13.72
CA LEU A 123 -2.05 4.21 15.06
C LEU A 123 -0.64 3.61 15.09
N LEU A 124 0.30 4.33 14.52
CA LEU A 124 1.69 3.88 14.40
C LEU A 124 2.43 3.99 15.74
N PRO A 125 3.07 2.91 16.23
CA PRO A 125 3.74 2.88 17.53
C PRO A 125 5.13 3.55 17.48
N PHE A 126 5.23 4.72 16.85
CA PHE A 126 6.48 5.46 16.72
C PHE A 126 6.29 6.92 17.16
N ALA A 127 7.36 7.53 17.61
CA ALA A 127 7.38 8.95 17.93
C ALA A 127 7.18 9.80 16.67
N SER A 128 6.75 11.04 16.85
CA SER A 128 6.71 12.03 15.77
C SER A 128 8.12 12.29 15.23
N ASN A 129 8.24 12.60 13.93
CA ASN A 129 9.51 12.97 13.31
C ASN A 129 10.61 11.89 13.43
N SER A 130 10.25 10.63 13.19
CA SER A 130 11.16 9.48 13.32
C SER A 130 11.76 8.99 12.00
N PHE A 131 11.10 9.27 10.86
CA PHE A 131 11.47 8.70 9.56
C PHE A 131 11.71 9.77 8.49
N ASP A 132 12.61 9.48 7.56
CA ASP A 132 12.91 10.35 6.42
C ASP A 132 11.97 10.04 5.23
N VAL A 133 11.53 8.80 5.13
CA VAL A 133 10.68 8.30 4.04
C VAL A 133 9.55 7.47 4.61
N TYR A 134 8.32 7.72 4.11
CA TYR A 134 7.15 6.89 4.33
C TYR A 134 6.67 6.33 3.00
N THR A 135 6.50 5.02 2.92
CA THR A 135 5.92 4.35 1.77
C THR A 135 4.68 3.56 2.17
N ILE A 136 3.70 3.51 1.28
CA ILE A 136 2.58 2.56 1.34
C ILE A 136 2.21 2.15 -0.08
N SER A 137 2.20 0.83 -0.34
CA SER A 137 1.93 0.29 -1.68
C SER A 137 0.79 -0.71 -1.63
N PHE A 138 -0.30 -0.42 -2.36
CA PHE A 138 -1.51 -1.25 -2.47
C PHE A 138 -2.20 -1.55 -1.14
N GLY A 139 -1.98 -0.68 -0.14
CA GLY A 139 -2.47 -0.85 1.23
C GLY A 139 -3.49 0.19 1.67
N ILE A 140 -3.34 1.46 1.23
CA ILE A 140 -4.09 2.59 1.80
C ILE A 140 -5.60 2.50 1.55
N ARG A 141 -6.05 1.92 0.45
CA ARG A 141 -7.49 1.70 0.17
C ARG A 141 -8.18 0.79 1.18
N ASN A 142 -7.41 -0.02 1.90
CA ASN A 142 -7.91 -1.01 2.86
C ASN A 142 -8.02 -0.45 4.29
N VAL A 143 -7.42 0.71 4.58
CA VAL A 143 -7.54 1.33 5.91
C VAL A 143 -8.96 1.81 6.18
N THR A 144 -9.33 1.83 7.43
CA THR A 144 -10.70 2.22 7.84
C THR A 144 -10.95 3.71 7.62
N ASP A 145 -9.95 4.54 7.92
CA ASP A 145 -9.99 6.00 7.74
C ASP A 145 -8.67 6.46 7.11
N ILE A 146 -8.75 6.86 5.83
CA ILE A 146 -7.59 7.30 5.04
C ILE A 146 -7.00 8.59 5.63
N GLY A 147 -7.84 9.52 6.09
CA GLY A 147 -7.40 10.79 6.67
C GLY A 147 -6.57 10.58 7.94
N ILE A 148 -7.00 9.65 8.81
CA ILE A 148 -6.23 9.29 10.01
C ILE A 148 -4.89 8.66 9.62
N ALA A 149 -4.86 7.74 8.66
CA ALA A 149 -3.62 7.11 8.21
C ALA A 149 -2.65 8.11 7.57
N LEU A 150 -3.15 9.06 6.79
CA LEU A 150 -2.34 10.16 6.23
C LEU A 150 -1.82 11.10 7.33
N SER A 151 -2.62 11.37 8.36
CA SER A 151 -2.21 12.18 9.52
C SER A 151 -1.10 11.49 10.32
N GLU A 152 -1.16 10.18 10.49
CA GLU A 152 -0.11 9.38 11.10
C GLU A 152 1.17 9.36 10.25
N ALA A 153 1.03 9.26 8.92
CA ALA A 153 2.16 9.38 8.00
C ALA A 153 2.86 10.75 8.15
N TYR A 154 2.07 11.83 8.20
CA TYR A 154 2.60 13.17 8.44
C TYR A 154 3.28 13.29 9.80
N ARG A 155 2.67 12.74 10.85
CA ARG A 155 3.21 12.78 12.21
C ARG A 155 4.57 12.11 12.33
N VAL A 156 4.72 10.91 11.76
CA VAL A 156 5.96 10.12 11.91
C VAL A 156 7.08 10.58 10.98
N LEU A 157 6.78 11.26 9.88
CA LEU A 157 7.79 11.85 9.01
C LEU A 157 8.48 13.04 9.68
N ARG A 158 9.78 13.15 9.48
CA ARG A 158 10.59 14.33 9.84
C ARG A 158 10.25 15.51 8.93
N PRO A 159 10.46 16.78 9.36
CA PRO A 159 10.51 17.90 8.42
C PRO A 159 11.56 17.62 7.32
N GLY A 160 11.21 17.86 6.06
CA GLY A 160 11.99 17.43 4.91
C GLY A 160 11.80 15.97 4.50
N GLY A 161 10.97 15.22 5.22
CA GLY A 161 10.64 13.83 4.91
C GLY A 161 9.66 13.70 3.75
N ARG A 162 9.70 12.57 3.08
CA ARG A 162 8.95 12.30 1.84
C ARG A 162 7.94 11.17 2.00
N LEU A 163 6.70 11.46 1.61
CA LEU A 163 5.62 10.49 1.45
C LEU A 163 5.59 9.97 0.01
N MET A 164 5.47 8.64 -0.15
CA MET A 164 5.24 7.97 -1.43
C MET A 164 4.10 6.96 -1.30
N ILE A 165 3.08 7.08 -2.13
CA ILE A 165 1.93 6.17 -2.13
C ILE A 165 1.75 5.62 -3.52
N LEU A 166 1.77 4.28 -3.64
CA LEU A 166 1.44 3.56 -4.86
C LEU A 166 0.12 2.82 -4.65
N GLU A 167 -0.89 3.14 -5.44
CA GLU A 167 -2.20 2.49 -5.30
C GLU A 167 -2.88 2.31 -6.65
N PHE A 168 -3.77 1.31 -6.74
CA PHE A 168 -4.69 1.20 -7.86
C PHE A 168 -5.59 2.43 -7.91
N SER A 169 -5.91 2.86 -9.12
CA SER A 169 -6.63 4.10 -9.31
C SER A 169 -7.62 4.00 -10.48
N ARG A 170 -8.13 5.12 -10.93
CA ARG A 170 -9.13 5.19 -11.97
C ARG A 170 -8.46 5.33 -13.33
N VAL A 171 -8.85 4.47 -14.28
CA VAL A 171 -8.39 4.56 -15.68
C VAL A 171 -8.99 5.80 -16.34
N ASP A 172 -8.15 6.68 -16.88
CA ASP A 172 -8.55 7.98 -17.44
C ASP A 172 -9.24 7.89 -18.83
N ASN A 173 -9.21 6.74 -19.48
CA ASN A 173 -9.76 6.52 -20.81
C ASN A 173 -10.98 5.60 -20.75
N ASP A 174 -12.13 6.05 -21.25
CA ASP A 174 -13.41 5.33 -21.19
C ASP A 174 -13.36 3.94 -21.85
N ILE A 175 -12.68 3.82 -22.99
CA ILE A 175 -12.55 2.54 -23.70
C ILE A 175 -11.69 1.56 -22.90
N LEU A 176 -10.55 2.02 -22.42
CA LEU A 176 -9.67 1.21 -21.57
C LEU A 176 -10.34 0.88 -20.22
N SER A 177 -11.08 1.82 -19.64
CA SER A 177 -11.87 1.60 -18.43
C SER A 177 -12.87 0.49 -18.62
N TRP A 178 -13.61 0.48 -19.74
CA TRP A 178 -14.57 -0.58 -20.05
C TRP A 178 -13.90 -1.97 -20.14
N PHE A 179 -12.75 -2.09 -20.83
CA PHE A 179 -11.98 -3.33 -20.90
C PHE A 179 -11.45 -3.75 -19.55
N TYR A 180 -10.89 -2.80 -18.77
CA TYR A 180 -10.38 -3.07 -17.43
C TYR A 180 -11.50 -3.48 -16.47
N ASP A 181 -12.71 -2.95 -16.62
CA ASP A 181 -13.88 -3.35 -15.85
C ASP A 181 -14.29 -4.79 -16.14
N LYS A 182 -14.36 -5.17 -17.41
CA LYS A 182 -14.63 -6.55 -17.81
C LYS A 182 -13.59 -7.53 -17.25
N TYR A 183 -12.33 -7.14 -17.31
CA TYR A 183 -11.24 -7.93 -16.72
C TYR A 183 -11.38 -8.01 -15.20
N SER A 184 -11.58 -6.87 -14.54
CA SER A 184 -11.59 -6.77 -13.07
C SER A 184 -12.77 -7.51 -12.44
N PHE A 185 -13.97 -7.35 -12.98
CA PHE A 185 -15.17 -7.99 -12.41
C PHE A 185 -15.46 -9.39 -12.96
N GLY A 186 -14.97 -9.71 -14.15
CA GLY A 186 -15.18 -11.02 -14.77
C GLY A 186 -14.02 -11.99 -14.51
N VAL A 187 -12.81 -11.58 -14.88
CA VAL A 187 -11.65 -12.48 -14.91
C VAL A 187 -10.99 -12.62 -13.54
N ILE A 188 -10.77 -11.53 -12.82
CA ILE A 188 -10.02 -11.56 -11.55
C ILE A 188 -10.72 -12.45 -10.49
N PRO A 189 -12.03 -12.31 -10.20
CA PRO A 189 -12.70 -13.17 -9.23
C PRO A 189 -12.75 -14.65 -9.68
N PHE A 190 -12.89 -14.92 -10.98
CA PHE A 190 -12.84 -16.27 -11.53
C PHE A 190 -11.45 -16.90 -11.35
N MET A 191 -10.38 -16.16 -11.67
CA MET A 191 -9.01 -16.63 -11.44
C MET A 191 -8.72 -16.82 -9.94
N GLY A 192 -9.26 -15.95 -9.08
CA GLY A 192 -9.19 -16.10 -7.64
C GLY A 192 -9.80 -17.41 -7.15
N ASP A 193 -10.95 -17.78 -7.71
CA ASP A 193 -11.62 -19.04 -7.41
C ASP A 193 -10.77 -20.26 -7.85
N VAL A 194 -10.33 -20.27 -9.11
CA VAL A 194 -9.58 -21.38 -9.70
C VAL A 194 -8.19 -21.56 -9.09
N ILE A 195 -7.45 -20.45 -8.88
CA ILE A 195 -6.04 -20.52 -8.47
C ILE A 195 -5.90 -20.55 -6.95
N ALA A 196 -6.73 -19.77 -6.25
CA ALA A 196 -6.61 -19.58 -4.81
C ALA A 196 -7.75 -20.24 -3.99
N GLY A 197 -8.85 -20.64 -4.62
CA GLY A 197 -10.06 -21.14 -3.92
C GLY A 197 -10.74 -20.04 -3.09
N ASP A 198 -10.52 -18.76 -3.41
CA ASP A 198 -10.99 -17.62 -2.61
C ASP A 198 -11.55 -16.48 -3.47
N ARG A 199 -12.66 -16.75 -4.15
CA ARG A 199 -13.37 -15.77 -4.97
C ARG A 199 -13.75 -14.51 -4.21
N LYS A 200 -14.13 -14.64 -2.92
CA LYS A 200 -14.63 -13.51 -2.11
C LYS A 200 -13.55 -12.48 -1.83
N SER A 201 -12.34 -12.91 -1.49
CA SER A 201 -11.20 -11.99 -1.26
C SER A 201 -10.83 -11.24 -2.53
N TYR A 202 -10.81 -11.92 -3.69
CA TYR A 202 -10.52 -11.26 -4.96
C TYR A 202 -11.63 -10.28 -5.40
N GLN A 203 -12.91 -10.63 -5.15
CA GLN A 203 -14.00 -9.70 -5.37
C GLN A 203 -13.88 -8.44 -4.50
N TYR A 204 -13.61 -8.61 -3.20
CA TYR A 204 -13.36 -7.47 -2.31
C TYR A 204 -12.25 -6.55 -2.83
N LEU A 205 -11.14 -7.12 -3.32
CA LEU A 205 -10.02 -6.33 -3.84
C LEU A 205 -10.44 -5.46 -5.03
N VAL A 206 -11.21 -6.01 -5.97
CA VAL A 206 -11.75 -5.25 -7.12
C VAL A 206 -12.72 -4.16 -6.64
N GLU A 207 -13.63 -4.48 -5.75
CA GLU A 207 -14.60 -3.54 -5.19
C GLU A 207 -13.91 -2.40 -4.41
N SER A 208 -12.86 -2.71 -3.64
CA SER A 208 -12.11 -1.70 -2.87
C SER A 208 -11.39 -0.70 -3.77
N ILE A 209 -10.90 -1.12 -4.93
CA ILE A 209 -10.31 -0.23 -5.95
C ILE A 209 -11.37 0.77 -6.44
N ARG A 210 -12.61 0.31 -6.71
CA ARG A 210 -13.69 1.17 -7.21
C ARG A 210 -14.19 2.19 -6.19
N LYS A 211 -14.00 1.92 -4.92
CA LYS A 211 -14.38 2.80 -3.81
C LYS A 211 -13.28 3.76 -3.41
N PHE A 212 -12.06 3.53 -3.87
CA PHE A 212 -10.93 4.41 -3.58
C PHE A 212 -11.10 5.74 -4.35
N PRO A 213 -10.74 6.89 -3.76
CA PRO A 213 -10.74 8.18 -4.44
C PRO A 213 -9.94 8.14 -5.75
N ASP A 214 -10.34 8.95 -6.73
CA ASP A 214 -9.51 9.12 -7.92
C ASP A 214 -8.22 9.91 -7.61
N GLN A 215 -7.38 10.09 -8.60
CA GLN A 215 -6.04 10.66 -8.42
C GLN A 215 -6.07 12.08 -7.88
N GLU A 216 -6.98 12.92 -8.39
CA GLU A 216 -7.10 14.33 -7.99
C GLU A 216 -7.71 14.45 -6.60
N ASP A 217 -8.82 13.75 -6.34
CA ASP A 217 -9.45 13.71 -5.03
C ASP A 217 -8.47 13.25 -3.95
N PHE A 218 -7.69 12.21 -4.25
CA PHE A 218 -6.71 11.69 -3.31
C PHE A 218 -5.53 12.66 -3.11
N LEU A 219 -5.11 13.37 -4.16
CA LEU A 219 -4.11 14.42 -4.08
C LEU A 219 -4.58 15.53 -3.13
N GLU A 220 -5.84 15.99 -3.25
CA GLU A 220 -6.40 17.01 -2.35
C GLU A 220 -6.47 16.50 -0.90
N MET A 221 -6.87 15.25 -0.68
CA MET A 221 -6.83 14.66 0.67
C MET A 221 -5.43 14.71 1.30
N ILE A 222 -4.38 14.48 0.51
CA ILE A 222 -2.99 14.56 0.98
C ILE A 222 -2.61 16.02 1.32
N LYS A 223 -3.05 16.99 0.52
CA LYS A 223 -2.83 18.42 0.79
C LYS A 223 -3.53 18.89 2.06
N ASP A 224 -4.77 18.44 2.28
CA ASP A 224 -5.58 18.82 3.45
C ASP A 224 -4.92 18.39 4.79
N ILE A 225 -4.08 17.37 4.78
CA ILE A 225 -3.28 16.96 5.95
C ILE A 225 -2.14 17.95 6.25
N GLY A 226 -1.72 18.75 5.26
CA GLY A 226 -0.63 19.70 5.40
C GLY A 226 0.65 19.31 4.63
N PHE A 227 0.60 18.25 3.83
CA PHE A 227 1.70 17.92 2.95
C PHE A 227 1.89 18.98 1.85
N ASN A 228 3.13 19.21 1.46
CA ASN A 228 3.51 20.17 0.44
C ASN A 228 4.01 19.46 -0.83
N GLN A 229 4.08 20.21 -1.94
CA GLN A 229 4.57 19.73 -3.24
C GLN A 229 3.91 18.40 -3.68
N VAL A 230 2.62 18.25 -3.37
CA VAL A 230 1.87 17.03 -3.70
C VAL A 230 1.73 16.91 -5.21
N LYS A 231 2.15 15.77 -5.74
CA LYS A 231 2.10 15.44 -7.17
C LYS A 231 1.73 13.98 -7.34
N PHE A 232 1.10 13.66 -8.46
CA PHE A 232 0.91 12.26 -8.84
C PHE A 232 1.40 11.99 -10.27
N ARG A 233 1.59 10.73 -10.57
CA ARG A 233 1.89 10.19 -11.91
C ARG A 233 1.03 8.98 -12.17
N ASN A 234 0.30 8.99 -13.27
CA ASN A 234 -0.46 7.84 -13.73
C ASN A 234 0.48 6.78 -14.29
N LEU A 235 0.23 5.53 -13.92
CA LEU A 235 0.95 4.36 -14.38
C LEU A 235 -0.01 3.48 -15.17
N SER A 236 0.45 2.94 -16.31
CA SER A 236 -0.37 2.07 -17.17
C SER A 236 -1.75 2.66 -17.44
N PHE A 237 -1.78 3.90 -17.97
CA PHE A 237 -3.02 4.62 -18.34
C PHE A 237 -4.00 4.84 -17.17
N GLY A 238 -3.49 5.02 -15.95
CA GLY A 238 -4.30 5.27 -14.76
C GLY A 238 -4.73 4.01 -13.99
N VAL A 239 -4.37 2.80 -14.43
CA VAL A 239 -4.63 1.56 -13.67
C VAL A 239 -4.04 1.63 -12.26
N ALA A 240 -2.89 2.27 -12.12
CA ALA A 240 -2.32 2.66 -10.84
C ALA A 240 -1.87 4.12 -10.89
N ALA A 241 -1.77 4.74 -9.73
CA ALA A 241 -1.21 6.07 -9.56
C ALA A 241 -0.16 6.08 -8.45
N LEU A 242 0.86 6.88 -8.66
CA LEU A 242 1.95 7.10 -7.74
C LEU A 242 1.91 8.53 -7.24
N HIS A 243 1.58 8.72 -5.96
CA HIS A 243 1.56 10.03 -5.31
C HIS A 243 2.84 10.27 -4.53
N SER A 244 3.34 11.49 -4.59
CA SER A 244 4.52 11.95 -3.84
C SER A 244 4.22 13.27 -3.18
N ALA A 245 4.62 13.42 -1.91
CA ALA A 245 4.44 14.64 -1.14
C ALA A 245 5.59 14.82 -0.14
N TRP A 246 5.74 16.04 0.39
CA TRP A 246 6.77 16.40 1.34
C TRP A 246 6.17 17.01 2.59
N LYS A 247 6.73 16.67 3.74
CA LYS A 247 6.51 17.42 4.98
C LYS A 247 7.53 18.54 5.05
N ILE A 248 7.09 19.80 4.89
CA ILE A 248 7.95 21.00 4.95
C ILE A 248 7.56 21.83 6.16
#